data_6cddfe3b4f2909e4c4c5ce533b5b8c8b
#
_entry.id   6cddfe3b4f2909e4c4c5ce533b5b8c8b
#
_cell.length_a   1.000
_cell.length_b   1.000
_cell.length_c   1.000
_cell.angle_alpha   90.00
_cell.angle_beta   90.00
_cell.angle_gamma   90.00
#
_symmetry.space_group_name_H-M   'P 1'
#
loop_
_entity.id
_entity.type
_entity.pdbx_description
1 polymer ?
#
loop_
_entity_poly.entity_id
_entity_poly.type
_entity_poly.pdbx_seq_one_letter_code
_entity_poly.pdbx_strand_id
1 'polypeptide(L)'
;MLGDNGSGRRNAMAVARRMALTYRESPYGLVLLAGDVCYYGHIDDRYDAVFTRPYRALIDAGVSWELAVGNHDVEDGNGGGADEVAAELSHFGKDRSYYAARHGPVEVFVVDSGMALAGGDAAAEQLAWLTTSLQASRAPWKVALMHHPMYSSGRHGSSMRLRRALEPILAEAGIDLAFAGHDHHYERTTPQRGIVHVVSGGGCKLTLAGRSAFTAVAESALHFVHVVVGGERLDARAIAPDDRVIDRFTLRHPRPQPAGA
;
A
#
# COMPACT_ATOMS: atom_id res chain seq x y z
N MET A 1 -1.27 -7.13 1.32
CA MET A 1 -0.94 -5.92 0.59
C MET A 1 0.32 -6.08 -0.22
N LEU A 2 0.40 -5.42 -1.33
CA LEU A 2 1.53 -5.39 -2.24
C LEU A 2 1.43 -4.16 -3.14
N GLY A 3 2.55 -3.76 -3.76
CA GLY A 3 2.64 -2.78 -4.82
C GLY A 3 3.45 -3.32 -5.98
N ASP A 4 3.47 -2.57 -7.08
CA ASP A 4 4.36 -2.84 -8.22
C ASP A 4 4.12 -4.24 -8.83
N ASN A 5 2.85 -4.62 -8.95
CA ASN A 5 2.45 -5.95 -9.40
C ASN A 5 2.06 -6.02 -10.90
N GLY A 6 2.04 -4.88 -11.60
CA GLY A 6 1.41 -4.66 -12.90
C GLY A 6 2.10 -5.27 -14.12
N SER A 7 2.96 -6.27 -13.99
CA SER A 7 3.64 -6.84 -15.17
C SER A 7 2.81 -7.88 -15.93
N GLY A 8 1.87 -8.57 -15.27
CA GLY A 8 1.15 -9.73 -15.82
C GLY A 8 2.06 -10.92 -16.17
N ARG A 9 3.33 -10.91 -15.74
CA ARG A 9 4.35 -11.90 -16.08
C ARG A 9 4.58 -12.89 -14.93
N ARG A 10 5.53 -13.83 -15.14
CA ARG A 10 5.83 -14.95 -14.24
C ARG A 10 5.96 -14.55 -12.76
N ASN A 11 6.65 -13.48 -12.45
CA ASN A 11 6.87 -13.05 -11.07
C ASN A 11 5.56 -12.59 -10.40
N ALA A 12 4.77 -11.74 -11.09
CA ALA A 12 3.46 -11.31 -10.61
C ALA A 12 2.53 -12.51 -10.37
N MET A 13 2.51 -13.47 -11.31
CA MET A 13 1.74 -14.70 -11.17
C MET A 13 2.20 -15.56 -9.99
N ALA A 14 3.51 -15.60 -9.70
CA ALA A 14 4.04 -16.35 -8.55
C ALA A 14 3.61 -15.73 -7.22
N VAL A 15 3.66 -14.40 -7.10
CA VAL A 15 3.16 -13.67 -5.91
C VAL A 15 1.66 -13.86 -5.75
N ALA A 16 0.87 -13.66 -6.81
CA ALA A 16 -0.59 -13.82 -6.78
C ALA A 16 -1.01 -15.25 -6.40
N ARG A 17 -0.29 -16.27 -6.92
CA ARG A 17 -0.52 -17.67 -6.53
C ARG A 17 -0.26 -17.89 -5.03
N ARG A 18 0.83 -17.35 -4.48
CA ARG A 18 1.11 -17.48 -3.04
C ARG A 18 0.06 -16.75 -2.21
N MET A 19 -0.42 -15.59 -2.65
CA MET A 19 -1.54 -14.89 -2.00
C MET A 19 -2.79 -15.77 -1.93
N ALA A 20 -3.16 -16.43 -3.05
CA ALA A 20 -4.30 -17.34 -3.09
C ALA A 20 -4.14 -18.57 -2.17
N LEU A 21 -2.91 -19.11 -2.05
CA LEU A 21 -2.62 -20.19 -1.11
C LEU A 21 -2.74 -19.72 0.33
N THR A 22 -2.18 -18.55 0.65
CA THR A 22 -2.29 -17.94 1.99
C THR A 22 -3.75 -17.64 2.34
N TYR A 23 -4.57 -17.20 1.38
CA TYR A 23 -6.01 -17.01 1.59
C TYR A 23 -6.71 -18.30 2.03
N ARG A 24 -6.36 -19.45 1.46
CA ARG A 24 -6.94 -20.76 1.85
C ARG A 24 -6.56 -21.16 3.27
N GLU A 25 -5.35 -20.81 3.71
CA GLU A 25 -4.83 -21.11 5.05
C GLU A 25 -5.35 -20.13 6.11
N SER A 26 -5.47 -18.87 5.75
CA SER A 26 -5.88 -17.76 6.61
C SER A 26 -6.64 -16.73 5.78
N PRO A 27 -7.97 -16.88 5.62
CA PRO A 27 -8.79 -15.99 4.80
C PRO A 27 -8.70 -14.53 5.24
N TYR A 28 -8.69 -13.63 4.26
CA TYR A 28 -8.67 -12.18 4.44
C TYR A 28 -9.67 -11.50 3.49
N GLY A 29 -10.34 -10.46 3.96
CA GLY A 29 -11.40 -9.78 3.21
C GLY A 29 -10.94 -8.57 2.41
N LEU A 30 -9.65 -8.18 2.50
CA LEU A 30 -9.14 -6.95 1.90
C LEU A 30 -7.74 -7.14 1.34
N VAL A 31 -7.50 -6.60 0.15
CA VAL A 31 -6.17 -6.39 -0.44
C VAL A 31 -5.94 -4.90 -0.67
N LEU A 32 -4.75 -4.42 -0.27
CA LEU A 32 -4.26 -3.08 -0.55
C LEU A 32 -3.21 -3.14 -1.66
N LEU A 33 -3.42 -2.39 -2.75
CA LEU A 33 -2.48 -2.23 -3.86
C LEU A 33 -1.80 -0.87 -3.74
N ALA A 34 -0.48 -0.87 -3.64
CA ALA A 34 0.32 0.34 -3.46
C ALA A 34 0.81 0.93 -4.79
N GLY A 35 -0.02 0.88 -5.83
CA GLY A 35 0.24 1.47 -7.15
C GLY A 35 1.08 0.59 -8.09
N ASP A 36 1.26 1.11 -9.30
CA ASP A 36 1.91 0.43 -10.42
C ASP A 36 1.21 -0.90 -10.75
N VAL A 37 -0.11 -0.82 -10.95
CA VAL A 37 -0.98 -1.95 -11.29
C VAL A 37 -0.88 -2.30 -12.76
N CYS A 38 -0.42 -1.36 -13.61
CA CYS A 38 -0.15 -1.59 -15.02
C CYS A 38 1.19 -0.96 -15.44
N TYR A 39 2.15 -1.79 -15.92
CA TYR A 39 3.45 -1.30 -16.37
C TYR A 39 3.58 -1.10 -17.86
N TYR A 40 2.70 -1.67 -18.68
CA TYR A 40 2.89 -1.72 -20.12
C TYR A 40 1.55 -1.61 -20.86
N GLY A 41 1.36 -0.53 -21.59
CA GLY A 41 0.13 -0.25 -22.35
C GLY A 41 -1.02 0.20 -21.46
N HIS A 42 -2.15 0.52 -22.08
CA HIS A 42 -3.33 1.04 -21.41
C HIS A 42 -3.99 -0.02 -20.52
N ILE A 43 -4.49 0.40 -19.36
CA ILE A 43 -5.09 -0.52 -18.38
C ILE A 43 -6.27 -1.29 -18.96
N ASP A 44 -7.12 -0.67 -19.80
CA ASP A 44 -8.27 -1.32 -20.42
C ASP A 44 -7.85 -2.54 -21.26
N ASP A 45 -6.73 -2.45 -21.98
CA ASP A 45 -6.21 -3.54 -22.79
C ASP A 45 -5.50 -4.62 -21.95
N ARG A 46 -5.04 -4.24 -20.78
CA ARG A 46 -4.16 -5.04 -19.94
C ARG A 46 -4.83 -5.61 -18.69
N TYR A 47 -5.98 -5.08 -18.30
CA TYR A 47 -6.64 -5.40 -17.01
C TYR A 47 -6.75 -6.91 -16.74
N ASP A 48 -7.19 -7.70 -17.73
CA ASP A 48 -7.22 -9.16 -17.55
C ASP A 48 -5.84 -9.75 -17.27
N ALA A 49 -4.81 -9.31 -18.00
CA ALA A 49 -3.47 -9.88 -17.88
C ALA A 49 -2.77 -9.49 -16.57
N VAL A 50 -2.96 -8.24 -16.10
CA VAL A 50 -2.26 -7.70 -14.92
C VAL A 50 -3.04 -7.90 -13.62
N PHE A 51 -4.37 -8.00 -13.69
CA PHE A 51 -5.22 -8.07 -12.51
C PHE A 51 -6.16 -9.28 -12.50
N THR A 52 -7.12 -9.38 -13.45
CA THR A 52 -8.18 -10.39 -13.36
C THR A 52 -7.62 -11.82 -13.34
N ARG A 53 -6.70 -12.15 -14.23
CA ARG A 53 -6.12 -13.49 -14.34
C ARG A 53 -5.23 -13.85 -13.15
N PRO A 54 -4.25 -13.01 -12.73
CA PRO A 54 -3.44 -13.31 -11.57
C PRO A 54 -4.26 -13.50 -10.28
N TYR A 55 -5.26 -12.66 -10.06
CA TYR A 55 -6.01 -12.62 -8.79
C TYR A 55 -7.39 -13.24 -8.85
N ARG A 56 -7.72 -14.00 -9.92
CA ARG A 56 -9.03 -14.64 -10.12
C ARG A 56 -9.56 -15.32 -8.86
N ALA A 57 -8.73 -16.13 -8.19
CA ALA A 57 -9.15 -16.88 -7.00
C ALA A 57 -9.57 -15.97 -5.83
N LEU A 58 -8.99 -14.81 -5.70
CA LEU A 58 -9.33 -13.83 -4.66
C LEU A 58 -10.56 -13.00 -5.06
N ILE A 59 -10.68 -12.67 -6.34
CA ILE A 59 -11.84 -11.98 -6.91
C ILE A 59 -13.10 -12.85 -6.76
N ASP A 60 -13.01 -14.11 -7.17
CA ASP A 60 -14.11 -15.07 -7.05
C ASP A 60 -14.50 -15.37 -5.59
N ALA A 61 -13.58 -15.19 -4.67
CA ALA A 61 -13.82 -15.29 -3.23
C ALA A 61 -14.43 -14.01 -2.61
N GLY A 62 -14.66 -12.97 -3.39
CA GLY A 62 -15.28 -11.70 -2.93
C GLY A 62 -14.36 -10.83 -2.10
N VAL A 63 -13.03 -10.96 -2.24
CA VAL A 63 -12.06 -10.08 -1.55
C VAL A 63 -12.19 -8.65 -2.09
N SER A 64 -12.25 -7.67 -1.18
CA SER A 64 -12.29 -6.24 -1.51
C SER A 64 -10.90 -5.72 -1.88
N TRP A 65 -10.86 -4.68 -2.71
CA TRP A 65 -9.61 -4.10 -3.20
C TRP A 65 -9.60 -2.58 -3.00
N GLU A 66 -8.53 -2.09 -2.40
CA GLU A 66 -8.22 -0.66 -2.32
C GLU A 66 -6.88 -0.42 -3.01
N LEU A 67 -6.77 0.70 -3.76
CA LEU A 67 -5.55 0.99 -4.51
C LEU A 67 -5.12 2.44 -4.36
N ALA A 68 -3.81 2.67 -4.33
CA ALA A 68 -3.19 3.96 -4.60
C ALA A 68 -2.70 3.98 -6.06
N VAL A 69 -2.74 5.13 -6.69
CA VAL A 69 -2.21 5.33 -8.05
C VAL A 69 -0.69 5.42 -7.99
N GLY A 70 0.00 4.68 -8.87
CA GLY A 70 1.45 4.71 -9.04
C GLY A 70 1.89 5.64 -10.16
N ASN A 71 3.22 5.82 -10.31
CA ASN A 71 3.74 6.68 -11.37
C ASN A 71 3.61 6.03 -12.75
N HIS A 72 3.70 4.72 -12.86
CA HIS A 72 3.49 4.00 -14.13
C HIS A 72 2.02 3.89 -14.53
N ASP A 73 1.09 4.08 -13.59
CA ASP A 73 -0.34 4.19 -13.87
C ASP A 73 -0.71 5.57 -14.47
N VAL A 74 0.21 6.56 -14.36
CA VAL A 74 0.06 7.93 -14.92
C VAL A 74 0.93 8.15 -16.15
N GLU A 75 2.17 7.64 -16.13
CA GLU A 75 3.22 7.86 -17.14
C GLU A 75 3.32 6.65 -18.07
N ASP A 76 2.32 6.38 -18.86
CA ASP A 76 2.57 5.41 -19.91
C ASP A 76 3.25 6.10 -21.11
N GLY A 77 4.13 5.38 -21.78
CA GLY A 77 4.78 5.83 -23.01
C GLY A 77 3.82 6.08 -24.18
N ASN A 78 2.51 5.99 -23.96
CA ASN A 78 1.41 6.14 -24.91
C ASN A 78 0.51 7.36 -24.60
N GLY A 79 0.84 8.21 -23.61
CA GLY A 79 0.16 9.48 -23.38
C GLY A 79 -1.13 9.38 -22.54
N GLY A 80 -1.25 8.38 -21.66
CA GLY A 80 -2.47 8.11 -20.88
C GLY A 80 -2.84 9.21 -19.87
N GLY A 81 -1.91 9.68 -19.10
CA GLY A 81 -2.15 10.79 -18.16
C GLY A 81 -3.41 10.61 -17.30
N ALA A 82 -4.25 11.64 -17.27
CA ALA A 82 -5.49 11.65 -16.47
C ALA A 82 -6.52 10.60 -16.91
N ASP A 83 -6.55 10.27 -18.20
CA ASP A 83 -7.51 9.30 -18.76
C ASP A 83 -7.12 7.87 -18.31
N GLU A 84 -5.83 7.56 -18.22
CA GLU A 84 -5.33 6.27 -17.72
C GLU A 84 -5.71 6.09 -16.24
N VAL A 85 -5.47 7.10 -15.41
CA VAL A 85 -5.88 7.09 -14.00
C VAL A 85 -7.38 6.92 -13.85
N ALA A 86 -8.18 7.62 -14.66
CA ALA A 86 -9.64 7.49 -14.62
C ALA A 86 -10.10 6.08 -15.01
N ALA A 87 -9.49 5.49 -16.04
CA ALA A 87 -9.76 4.11 -16.45
C ALA A 87 -9.40 3.11 -15.35
N GLU A 88 -8.21 3.23 -14.76
CA GLU A 88 -7.79 2.37 -13.67
C GLU A 88 -8.74 2.46 -12.48
N LEU A 89 -9.04 3.68 -12.01
CA LEU A 89 -9.98 3.90 -10.90
C LEU A 89 -11.34 3.28 -11.18
N SER A 90 -11.85 3.42 -12.43
CA SER A 90 -13.11 2.83 -12.86
C SER A 90 -13.14 1.31 -12.74
N HIS A 91 -12.06 0.61 -13.11
CA HIS A 91 -11.93 -0.84 -12.96
C HIS A 91 -12.03 -1.30 -11.51
N PHE A 92 -11.64 -0.45 -10.56
CA PHE A 92 -11.72 -0.72 -9.12
C PHE A 92 -12.94 -0.08 -8.45
N GLY A 93 -13.86 0.52 -9.23
CA GLY A 93 -15.07 1.18 -8.70
C GLY A 93 -14.77 2.41 -7.85
N LYS A 94 -13.71 3.15 -8.19
CA LYS A 94 -13.30 4.39 -7.52
C LYS A 94 -13.58 5.59 -8.43
N ASP A 95 -13.92 6.72 -7.83
CA ASP A 95 -14.21 7.98 -8.51
C ASP A 95 -13.12 9.04 -8.36
N ARG A 96 -12.13 8.77 -7.48
CA ARG A 96 -11.00 9.65 -7.21
C ARG A 96 -9.77 8.88 -6.74
N SER A 97 -8.58 9.48 -6.89
CA SER A 97 -7.29 8.86 -6.55
C SER A 97 -6.92 8.94 -5.06
N TYR A 98 -7.68 9.73 -4.26
CA TYR A 98 -7.52 9.79 -2.80
C TYR A 98 -8.86 9.68 -2.10
N TYR A 99 -8.96 8.81 -1.12
CA TYR A 99 -10.21 8.51 -0.42
C TYR A 99 -9.94 7.74 0.88
N ALA A 100 -10.97 7.58 1.71
CA ALA A 100 -10.93 6.72 2.88
C ALA A 100 -11.93 5.55 2.72
N ALA A 101 -11.52 4.37 3.17
CA ALA A 101 -12.35 3.16 3.13
C ALA A 101 -12.28 2.42 4.47
N ARG A 102 -13.45 2.04 5.01
CA ARG A 102 -13.57 1.32 6.27
C ARG A 102 -13.78 -0.17 6.04
N HIS A 103 -12.91 -0.99 6.64
CA HIS A 103 -13.00 -2.45 6.62
C HIS A 103 -12.91 -3.02 8.04
N GLY A 104 -14.06 -3.24 8.65
CA GLY A 104 -14.12 -3.69 10.05
C GLY A 104 -13.38 -2.74 11.00
N PRO A 105 -12.36 -3.21 11.74
CA PRO A 105 -11.60 -2.37 12.67
C PRO A 105 -10.59 -1.43 11.98
N VAL A 106 -10.31 -1.61 10.68
CA VAL A 106 -9.30 -0.85 9.93
C VAL A 106 -9.95 0.22 9.10
N GLU A 107 -9.40 1.42 9.09
CA GLU A 107 -9.70 2.47 8.13
C GLU A 107 -8.44 2.79 7.33
N VAL A 108 -8.56 2.68 6.00
CA VAL A 108 -7.49 2.92 5.04
C VAL A 108 -7.67 4.31 4.46
N PHE A 109 -6.65 5.14 4.57
CA PHE A 109 -6.57 6.45 3.95
C PHE A 109 -5.66 6.35 2.75
N VAL A 110 -6.26 6.34 1.57
CA VAL A 110 -5.53 6.30 0.31
C VAL A 110 -5.12 7.72 -0.07
N VAL A 111 -3.84 7.90 -0.35
CA VAL A 111 -3.22 9.17 -0.71
C VAL A 111 -2.61 9.07 -2.10
N ASP A 112 -2.97 9.97 -2.99
CA ASP A 112 -2.28 10.17 -4.25
C ASP A 112 -0.95 10.88 -3.99
N SER A 113 0.10 10.07 -3.90
CA SER A 113 1.44 10.59 -3.62
C SER A 113 2.06 11.32 -4.82
N GLY A 114 1.61 11.03 -6.04
CA GLY A 114 2.00 11.76 -7.25
C GLY A 114 1.46 13.20 -7.21
N MET A 115 0.18 13.37 -6.91
CA MET A 115 -0.45 14.67 -6.70
C MET A 115 0.22 15.45 -5.57
N ALA A 116 0.50 14.81 -4.44
CA ALA A 116 1.20 15.44 -3.31
C ALA A 116 2.63 15.89 -3.68
N LEU A 117 3.32 15.13 -4.53
CA LEU A 117 4.63 15.49 -5.09
C LEU A 117 4.53 16.60 -6.13
N ALA A 118 3.52 16.67 -6.94
CA ALA A 118 3.30 17.74 -7.90
C ALA A 118 3.06 19.10 -7.17
N GLY A 119 2.30 19.08 -6.08
CA GLY A 119 1.95 20.30 -5.35
C GLY A 119 0.80 21.09 -6.01
N GLY A 120 0.68 22.37 -5.68
CA GLY A 120 -0.41 23.21 -6.20
C GLY A 120 -1.74 23.01 -5.47
N ASP A 121 -2.82 23.54 -6.07
CA ASP A 121 -4.15 23.59 -5.43
C ASP A 121 -4.75 22.20 -5.19
N ALA A 122 -4.58 21.27 -6.14
CA ALA A 122 -5.07 19.89 -6.00
C ALA A 122 -4.40 19.16 -4.82
N ALA A 123 -3.08 19.35 -4.64
CA ALA A 123 -2.36 18.79 -3.50
C ALA A 123 -2.84 19.42 -2.19
N ALA A 124 -3.08 20.75 -2.18
CA ALA A 124 -3.60 21.45 -1.00
C ALA A 124 -5.00 20.95 -0.62
N GLU A 125 -5.87 20.74 -1.61
CA GLU A 125 -7.20 20.16 -1.41
C GLU A 125 -7.11 18.75 -0.82
N GLN A 126 -6.26 17.90 -1.39
CA GLN A 126 -6.04 16.55 -0.85
C GLN A 126 -5.57 16.57 0.61
N LEU A 127 -4.61 17.46 0.96
CA LEU A 127 -4.10 17.54 2.33
C LEU A 127 -5.16 18.06 3.31
N ALA A 128 -6.00 19.00 2.89
CA ALA A 128 -7.13 19.49 3.70
C ALA A 128 -8.17 18.38 3.91
N TRP A 129 -8.51 17.64 2.85
CA TRP A 129 -9.37 16.45 2.92
C TRP A 129 -8.80 15.41 3.88
N LEU A 130 -7.51 15.05 3.71
CA LEU A 130 -6.84 14.06 4.54
C LEU A 130 -6.90 14.44 6.02
N THR A 131 -6.59 15.68 6.34
CA THR A 131 -6.65 16.20 7.71
C THR A 131 -8.04 16.06 8.30
N THR A 132 -9.07 16.51 7.57
CA THR A 132 -10.46 16.44 8.03
C THR A 132 -10.93 15.01 8.20
N SER A 133 -10.61 14.13 7.24
CA SER A 133 -11.01 12.72 7.27
C SER A 133 -10.35 11.97 8.44
N LEU A 134 -9.08 12.23 8.69
CA LEU A 134 -8.35 11.63 9.81
C LEU A 134 -8.90 12.10 11.17
N GLN A 135 -9.24 13.38 11.31
CA GLN A 135 -9.86 13.92 12.53
C GLN A 135 -11.25 13.33 12.80
N ALA A 136 -12.01 13.05 11.75
CA ALA A 136 -13.32 12.42 11.85
C ALA A 136 -13.25 10.92 12.18
N SER A 137 -12.13 10.26 11.90
CA SER A 137 -11.97 8.82 12.08
C SER A 137 -12.04 8.39 13.53
N ARG A 138 -12.80 7.31 13.76
CA ARG A 138 -12.89 6.60 15.05
C ARG A 138 -12.41 5.14 14.90
N ALA A 139 -11.67 4.85 13.84
CA ALA A 139 -11.13 3.53 13.59
C ALA A 139 -10.15 3.11 14.69
N PRO A 140 -10.23 1.89 15.23
CA PRO A 140 -9.18 1.36 16.10
C PRO A 140 -7.81 1.34 15.42
N TRP A 141 -7.78 0.96 14.14
CA TRP A 141 -6.56 0.89 13.35
C TRP A 141 -6.65 1.82 12.15
N LYS A 142 -5.64 2.66 11.96
CA LYS A 142 -5.56 3.61 10.85
C LYS A 142 -4.34 3.30 10.00
N VAL A 143 -4.56 3.13 8.71
CA VAL A 143 -3.53 2.77 7.74
C VAL A 143 -3.49 3.81 6.63
N ALA A 144 -2.32 4.36 6.34
CA ALA A 144 -2.11 5.15 5.14
C ALA A 144 -1.61 4.26 4.00
N LEU A 145 -2.19 4.41 2.81
CA LEU A 145 -1.79 3.71 1.58
C LEU A 145 -1.40 4.76 0.54
N MET A 146 -0.20 4.61 -0.02
CA MET A 146 0.32 5.50 -1.06
C MET A 146 1.29 4.74 -1.96
N HIS A 147 1.67 5.31 -3.11
CA HIS A 147 2.66 4.67 -3.98
C HIS A 147 4.09 5.05 -3.59
N HIS A 148 4.43 6.34 -3.61
CA HIS A 148 5.80 6.77 -3.29
C HIS A 148 6.07 6.71 -1.79
N PRO A 149 7.18 6.09 -1.34
CA PRO A 149 7.50 5.96 0.07
C PRO A 149 8.02 7.27 0.68
N MET A 150 7.57 7.58 1.90
CA MET A 150 8.18 8.64 2.71
C MET A 150 9.56 8.23 3.21
N TYR A 151 9.76 6.96 3.48
CA TYR A 151 11.00 6.33 3.94
C TYR A 151 11.33 5.13 3.08
N SER A 152 12.48 5.14 2.45
CA SER A 152 13.05 4.02 1.71
C SER A 152 14.57 4.10 1.68
N SER A 153 15.21 2.96 1.79
CA SER A 153 16.64 2.77 1.55
C SER A 153 16.91 2.15 0.17
N GLY A 154 15.88 2.06 -0.67
CA GLY A 154 15.98 1.49 -2.01
C GLY A 154 16.56 2.45 -3.04
N ARG A 155 16.42 2.08 -4.30
CA ARG A 155 17.00 2.80 -5.44
C ARG A 155 16.51 4.25 -5.56
N HIS A 156 15.22 4.50 -5.32
CA HIS A 156 14.61 5.83 -5.42
C HIS A 156 14.77 6.64 -4.13
N GLY A 157 14.94 5.94 -2.99
CA GLY A 157 15.18 6.54 -1.70
C GLY A 157 13.96 7.19 -1.05
N SER A 158 14.19 7.84 0.06
CA SER A 158 13.15 8.54 0.83
C SER A 158 12.69 9.83 0.16
N SER A 159 11.38 10.07 0.12
CA SER A 159 10.83 11.35 -0.35
C SER A 159 10.74 12.36 0.78
N MET A 160 11.72 13.27 0.85
CA MET A 160 11.69 14.38 1.82
C MET A 160 10.52 15.34 1.60
N ARG A 161 10.03 15.47 0.36
CA ARG A 161 8.88 16.30 0.03
C ARG A 161 7.60 15.71 0.62
N LEU A 162 7.35 14.41 0.44
CA LEU A 162 6.22 13.70 1.04
C LEU A 162 6.30 13.72 2.57
N ARG A 163 7.48 13.49 3.14
CA ARG A 163 7.66 13.57 4.60
C ARG A 163 7.24 14.92 5.16
N ARG A 164 7.66 16.01 4.52
CA ARG A 164 7.28 17.38 4.98
C ARG A 164 5.78 17.63 4.85
N ALA A 165 5.15 17.13 3.80
CA ALA A 165 3.73 17.33 3.53
C ALA A 165 2.81 16.44 4.37
N LEU A 166 3.09 15.15 4.44
CA LEU A 166 2.17 14.13 4.96
C LEU A 166 2.49 13.71 6.40
N GLU A 167 3.77 13.54 6.75
CA GLU A 167 4.15 12.94 8.02
C GLU A 167 3.62 13.69 9.26
N PRO A 168 3.59 15.05 9.31
CA PRO A 168 2.99 15.76 10.44
C PRO A 168 1.51 15.41 10.62
N ILE A 169 0.73 15.39 9.52
CA ILE A 169 -0.71 15.11 9.51
C ILE A 169 -0.98 13.68 9.97
N LEU A 170 -0.23 12.72 9.42
CA LEU A 170 -0.39 11.30 9.72
C LEU A 170 0.01 10.96 11.16
N ALA A 171 1.08 11.57 11.67
CA ALA A 171 1.56 11.38 13.04
C ALA A 171 0.60 11.98 14.07
N GLU A 172 0.10 13.19 13.84
CA GLU A 172 -0.88 13.84 14.72
C GLU A 172 -2.18 13.04 14.82
N ALA A 173 -2.61 12.45 13.69
CA ALA A 173 -3.80 11.60 13.64
C ALA A 173 -3.60 10.20 14.21
N GLY A 174 -2.39 9.80 14.56
CA GLY A 174 -2.06 8.48 15.09
C GLY A 174 -2.23 7.37 14.05
N ILE A 175 -1.68 7.57 12.85
CA ILE A 175 -1.57 6.47 11.86
C ILE A 175 -0.64 5.39 12.41
N ASP A 176 -1.06 4.13 12.34
CA ASP A 176 -0.29 2.98 12.82
C ASP A 176 0.73 2.50 11.82
N LEU A 177 0.28 2.38 10.56
CA LEU A 177 1.06 1.88 9.43
C LEU A 177 0.92 2.80 8.23
N ALA A 178 2.04 3.05 7.55
CA ALA A 178 2.05 3.66 6.23
C ALA A 178 2.66 2.67 5.23
N PHE A 179 1.87 2.26 4.25
CA PHE A 179 2.27 1.33 3.21
C PHE A 179 2.57 2.06 1.91
N ALA A 180 3.67 1.65 1.27
CA ALA A 180 4.06 2.18 -0.04
C ALA A 180 4.62 1.07 -0.95
N GLY A 181 4.71 1.37 -2.24
CA GLY A 181 5.37 0.61 -3.29
C GLY A 181 6.61 1.33 -3.81
N HIS A 182 6.70 1.46 -5.16
CA HIS A 182 7.67 2.23 -5.92
C HIS A 182 9.11 1.69 -5.88
N ASP A 183 9.68 1.45 -4.71
CA ASP A 183 10.95 0.75 -4.59
C ASP A 183 10.72 -0.76 -4.53
N HIS A 184 11.23 -1.49 -5.51
CA HIS A 184 10.91 -2.90 -5.74
C HIS A 184 11.65 -3.84 -4.80
N HIS A 185 11.43 -3.65 -3.50
CA HIS A 185 11.98 -4.48 -2.43
C HIS A 185 11.02 -4.49 -1.23
N TYR A 186 11.32 -5.28 -0.23
CA TYR A 186 10.70 -5.20 1.09
C TYR A 186 11.55 -4.32 1.99
N GLU A 187 10.94 -3.36 2.66
CA GLU A 187 11.57 -2.64 3.76
C GLU A 187 10.53 -2.29 4.83
N ARG A 188 10.88 -2.50 6.09
CA ARG A 188 10.13 -1.99 7.24
C ARG A 188 11.04 -1.12 8.09
N THR A 189 10.51 0.01 8.52
CA THR A 189 11.23 0.92 9.41
C THR A 189 11.04 0.53 10.89
N THR A 190 11.95 0.98 11.75
CA THR A 190 11.61 1.28 13.15
C THR A 190 10.55 2.40 13.14
N PRO A 191 9.72 2.53 14.20
CA PRO A 191 8.70 3.58 14.22
C PRO A 191 9.32 4.97 14.01
N GLN A 192 8.80 5.71 13.04
CA GLN A 192 9.17 7.09 12.76
C GLN A 192 7.99 7.97 13.16
N ARG A 193 8.19 8.85 14.15
CA ARG A 193 7.10 9.65 14.77
C ARG A 193 5.86 8.81 15.16
N GLY A 194 6.09 7.57 15.62
CA GLY A 194 5.03 6.64 16.01
C GLY A 194 4.49 5.76 14.89
N ILE A 195 4.78 6.05 13.64
CA ILE A 195 4.29 5.31 12.45
C ILE A 195 5.34 4.27 12.03
N VAL A 196 4.89 3.04 11.77
CA VAL A 196 5.71 2.03 11.08
C VAL A 196 5.48 2.17 9.58
N HIS A 197 6.56 2.41 8.82
CA HIS A 197 6.52 2.47 7.36
C HIS A 197 6.93 1.14 6.77
N VAL A 198 6.18 0.68 5.76
CA VAL A 198 6.46 -0.55 5.02
C VAL A 198 6.49 -0.24 3.54
N VAL A 199 7.64 -0.46 2.91
CA VAL A 199 7.77 -0.52 1.45
C VAL A 199 7.53 -1.97 1.03
N SER A 200 6.56 -2.19 0.16
CA SER A 200 6.17 -3.52 -0.34
C SER A 200 6.02 -3.50 -1.87
N GLY A 201 7.08 -3.05 -2.56
CA GLY A 201 7.11 -2.93 -4.02
C GLY A 201 7.65 -4.17 -4.76
N GLY A 202 7.82 -5.28 -4.05
CA GLY A 202 8.29 -6.53 -4.64
C GLY A 202 7.21 -7.38 -5.33
N GLY A 203 6.15 -6.77 -5.87
CA GLY A 203 5.03 -7.50 -6.48
C GLY A 203 5.38 -8.22 -7.78
N CYS A 204 6.29 -7.67 -8.59
CA CYS A 204 6.70 -8.35 -9.83
C CYS A 204 8.13 -8.07 -10.29
N LYS A 205 8.77 -7.03 -9.77
CA LYS A 205 10.14 -6.61 -10.12
C LYS A 205 10.98 -6.55 -8.86
N LEU A 206 12.29 -6.52 -9.01
CA LEU A 206 13.22 -6.39 -7.89
C LEU A 206 14.29 -5.34 -8.18
N THR A 207 14.59 -4.55 -7.16
CA THR A 207 15.76 -3.68 -7.05
C THR A 207 16.53 -4.02 -5.77
N LEU A 208 17.77 -3.58 -5.68
CA LEU A 208 18.57 -3.79 -4.48
C LEU A 208 17.95 -3.03 -3.29
N ALA A 209 17.81 -3.72 -2.18
CA ALA A 209 17.46 -3.11 -0.90
C ALA A 209 18.72 -2.55 -0.25
N GLY A 210 18.64 -1.29 0.17
CA GLY A 210 19.67 -0.66 1.01
C GLY A 210 19.34 -0.80 2.50
N ARG A 211 20.09 -0.04 3.32
CA ARG A 211 19.82 0.14 4.75
C ARG A 211 20.15 1.56 5.20
N SER A 212 19.29 2.15 5.97
CA SER A 212 19.44 3.47 6.59
C SER A 212 19.24 3.35 8.11
N ALA A 213 19.48 4.41 8.85
CA ALA A 213 19.31 4.40 10.30
C ALA A 213 17.87 4.05 10.76
N PHE A 214 16.88 4.29 9.93
CA PHE A 214 15.49 3.95 10.21
C PHE A 214 15.12 2.52 9.82
N THR A 215 15.93 1.80 9.04
CA THR A 215 15.62 0.45 8.55
C THR A 215 15.67 -0.60 9.67
N ALA A 216 14.55 -1.24 9.95
CA ALA A 216 14.51 -2.41 10.83
C ALA A 216 14.83 -3.70 10.05
N VAL A 217 14.13 -3.93 8.94
CA VAL A 217 14.35 -5.06 8.03
C VAL A 217 14.28 -4.56 6.60
N ALA A 218 15.19 -5.03 5.73
CA ALA A 218 15.11 -4.81 4.29
C ALA A 218 15.66 -6.01 3.53
N GLU A 219 14.96 -6.41 2.46
CA GLU A 219 15.34 -7.53 1.60
C GLU A 219 14.87 -7.32 0.16
N SER A 220 15.72 -7.61 -0.80
CA SER A 220 15.38 -7.65 -2.22
C SER A 220 14.72 -9.00 -2.54
N ALA A 221 13.40 -9.08 -2.37
CA ALA A 221 12.63 -10.30 -2.59
C ALA A 221 11.24 -10.00 -3.18
N LEU A 222 10.76 -10.88 -4.06
CA LEU A 222 9.34 -10.91 -4.44
C LEU A 222 8.53 -11.27 -3.19
N HIS A 223 7.44 -10.53 -2.93
CA HIS A 223 6.65 -10.75 -1.72
C HIS A 223 5.28 -10.07 -1.78
N PHE A 224 4.48 -10.37 -0.79
CA PHE A 224 3.36 -9.56 -0.33
C PHE A 224 3.35 -9.54 1.20
N VAL A 225 2.62 -8.62 1.80
CA VAL A 225 2.47 -8.54 3.26
C VAL A 225 1.07 -9.01 3.63
N HIS A 226 1.00 -10.09 4.42
CA HIS A 226 -0.22 -10.60 5.04
C HIS A 226 -0.39 -9.97 6.42
N VAL A 227 -1.57 -9.40 6.68
CA VAL A 227 -1.88 -8.70 7.94
C VAL A 227 -3.13 -9.30 8.56
N VAL A 228 -3.04 -9.62 9.83
CA VAL A 228 -4.18 -10.07 10.65
C VAL A 228 -4.42 -9.03 11.74
N VAL A 229 -5.64 -8.48 11.76
CA VAL A 229 -6.02 -7.42 12.70
C VAL A 229 -7.00 -7.96 13.72
N GLY A 230 -6.61 -7.93 14.99
CA GLY A 230 -7.48 -8.16 16.15
C GLY A 230 -7.88 -6.84 16.80
N GLY A 231 -8.56 -6.90 17.97
CA GLY A 231 -8.99 -5.68 18.67
C GLY A 231 -7.83 -4.73 19.01
N GLU A 232 -6.84 -5.25 19.71
CA GLU A 232 -5.69 -4.46 20.21
C GLU A 232 -4.35 -4.88 19.59
N ARG A 233 -4.40 -5.78 18.61
CA ARG A 233 -3.21 -6.38 18.02
C ARG A 233 -3.33 -6.46 16.52
N LEU A 234 -2.24 -6.09 15.86
CA LEU A 234 -2.04 -6.27 14.43
C LEU A 234 -0.76 -7.09 14.25
N ASP A 235 -0.89 -8.24 13.58
CA ASP A 235 0.24 -9.10 13.22
C ASP A 235 0.47 -9.05 11.72
N ALA A 236 1.70 -8.81 11.29
CA ALA A 236 2.07 -8.73 9.90
C ALA A 236 3.21 -9.71 9.56
N ARG A 237 3.15 -10.28 8.36
CA ARG A 237 4.18 -11.15 7.79
C ARG A 237 4.44 -10.77 6.33
N ALA A 238 5.68 -10.48 5.99
CA ALA A 238 6.10 -10.41 4.59
C ALA A 238 6.45 -11.83 4.11
N ILE A 239 5.78 -12.28 3.04
CA ILE A 239 5.81 -13.68 2.58
C ILE A 239 6.26 -13.70 1.13
N ALA A 240 7.32 -14.46 0.85
CA ALA A 240 7.82 -14.70 -0.50
C ALA A 240 7.00 -15.80 -1.24
N PRO A 241 7.09 -15.91 -2.59
CA PRO A 241 6.34 -16.91 -3.36
C PRO A 241 6.63 -18.36 -2.97
N ASP A 242 7.80 -18.65 -2.41
CA ASP A 242 8.24 -19.96 -1.91
C ASP A 242 7.78 -20.24 -0.47
N ASP A 243 6.89 -19.42 0.08
CA ASP A 243 6.38 -19.47 1.46
C ASP A 243 7.37 -19.03 2.54
N ARG A 244 8.56 -18.64 2.19
CA ARG A 244 9.53 -18.10 3.14
C ARG A 244 9.03 -16.78 3.73
N VAL A 245 9.08 -16.67 5.04
CA VAL A 245 8.75 -15.44 5.75
C VAL A 245 10.00 -14.57 5.85
N ILE A 246 9.94 -13.42 5.18
CA ILE A 246 11.01 -12.41 5.15
C ILE A 246 11.07 -11.65 6.47
N ASP A 247 9.91 -11.26 6.98
CA ASP A 247 9.77 -10.48 8.21
C ASP A 247 8.48 -10.81 8.94
N ARG A 248 8.50 -10.62 10.27
CA ARG A 248 7.33 -10.67 11.15
C ARG A 248 7.37 -9.52 12.12
N PHE A 249 6.25 -8.83 12.30
CA PHE A 249 6.13 -7.82 13.33
C PHE A 249 4.72 -7.75 13.89
N THR A 250 4.62 -7.19 15.08
CA THR A 250 3.35 -6.98 15.79
C THR A 250 3.27 -5.54 16.24
N LEU A 251 2.13 -4.91 16.00
CA LEU A 251 1.74 -3.65 16.63
C LEU A 251 0.70 -3.92 17.71
N ARG A 252 0.70 -3.12 18.77
CA ARG A 252 -0.25 -3.23 19.88
C ARG A 252 -0.73 -1.85 20.28
N HIS A 253 -2.05 -1.72 20.44
CA HIS A 253 -2.62 -0.60 21.16
C HIS A 253 -2.71 -0.97 22.64
N PRO A 254 -2.25 -0.11 23.55
CA PRO A 254 -2.51 -0.32 24.97
C PRO A 254 -4.01 -0.28 25.21
N ARG A 255 -4.54 -1.23 26.01
CA ARG A 255 -5.94 -1.12 26.48
C ARG A 255 -6.14 0.25 27.11
N PRO A 256 -7.24 0.97 26.81
CA PRO A 256 -7.69 2.02 27.69
C PRO A 256 -7.82 1.37 29.07
N GLN A 257 -7.06 1.82 30.05
CA GLN A 257 -7.33 1.42 31.43
C GLN A 257 -8.79 1.78 31.72
N PRO A 258 -9.61 0.87 32.30
CA PRO A 258 -10.93 1.25 32.74
C PRO A 258 -10.75 2.46 33.67
N ALA A 259 -11.41 3.57 33.33
CA ALA A 259 -11.42 4.75 34.16
C ALA A 259 -11.86 4.30 35.57
N GLY A 260 -10.99 4.49 36.54
CA GLY A 260 -10.97 4.05 37.92
C GLY A 260 -12.21 3.40 38.48
N ALA A 261 -12.03 2.22 39.08
CA ALA A 261 -12.95 1.71 40.09
C ALA A 261 -12.75 2.49 41.38
#